data_5ecd26dcee1ef4b48cd088053c3e5412
#
_entry.id   5ecd26dcee1ef4b48cd088053c3e5412
#
_cell.length_a   1.000
_cell.length_b   1.000
_cell.length_c   1.000
_cell.angle_alpha   90.00
_cell.angle_beta   90.00
_cell.angle_gamma   90.00
#
_symmetry.space_group_name_H-M   'P 1'
#
loop_
_entity.id
_entity.type
_entity.pdbx_description
1 polymer ?
#
loop_
_entity_poly.entity_id
_entity_poly.type
_entity_poly.pdbx_seq_one_letter_code
_entity_poly.pdbx_strand_id
1 'polypeptide(L)'
;MRVETVSYPRFTLQMIDSPSAESVMPAESGRYYRVELPSAPDNCAEMQKKGYIFADRTLGVGISLKRTELDFRKLIRFEIRPEDPNNEAILEIALSSFPSDRRFHVRPKPDEEVSGEVIRRWVKELTEVYVCVHKGEIVGFLDLEPYGEKDCFIHLAAVRERYRAAGAAVSLYAHAVLTAKEKGCEKLCGRISSTNTAVMNLYARLGATFGEPRDVFVRSE
;
A
#
# COMPACT_ATOMS: atom_id res chain seq x y z
N MET A 1 17.38 -2.67 12.60
CA MET A 1 16.49 -3.77 12.16
C MET A 1 15.28 -3.81 13.09
N ARG A 2 14.08 -3.75 12.54
CA ARG A 2 12.82 -3.96 13.26
C ARG A 2 12.24 -5.30 12.82
N VAL A 3 11.80 -6.10 13.75
CA VAL A 3 11.14 -7.39 13.49
C VAL A 3 9.78 -7.37 14.17
N GLU A 4 8.75 -7.66 13.40
CA GLU A 4 7.39 -7.83 13.89
C GLU A 4 6.92 -9.25 13.56
N THR A 5 6.36 -9.94 14.53
CA THR A 5 5.79 -11.27 14.33
C THR A 5 4.28 -11.17 14.35
N VAL A 6 3.67 -11.57 13.24
CA VAL A 6 2.24 -11.51 13.02
C VAL A 6 1.68 -12.92 12.92
N SER A 7 0.72 -13.25 13.79
CA SER A 7 0.03 -14.54 13.76
C SER A 7 -1.27 -14.44 12.97
N TYR A 8 -1.42 -15.35 12.02
CA TYR A 8 -2.65 -15.58 11.25
C TYR A 8 -3.24 -16.95 11.63
N PRO A 9 -4.49 -17.24 11.31
CA PRO A 9 -5.13 -18.53 11.65
C PRO A 9 -4.36 -19.76 11.18
N ARG A 10 -3.66 -19.67 10.05
CA ARG A 10 -2.98 -20.80 9.40
C ARG A 10 -1.47 -20.68 9.37
N PHE A 11 -0.90 -19.52 9.67
CA PHE A 11 0.55 -19.29 9.59
C PHE A 11 1.01 -18.14 10.47
N THR A 12 2.31 -18.06 10.64
CA THR A 12 2.97 -16.93 11.30
C THR A 12 3.89 -16.25 10.30
N LEU A 13 3.77 -14.93 10.18
CA LEU A 13 4.59 -14.08 9.31
C LEU A 13 5.56 -13.26 10.15
N GLN A 14 6.83 -13.30 9.80
CA GLN A 14 7.82 -12.35 10.29
C GLN A 14 8.00 -11.22 9.27
N MET A 15 7.65 -10.01 9.68
CA MET A 15 7.90 -8.80 8.93
C MET A 15 9.19 -8.17 9.44
N ILE A 16 10.18 -8.03 8.56
CA ILE A 16 11.51 -7.54 8.90
C ILE A 16 11.80 -6.28 8.09
N ASP A 17 11.96 -5.17 8.78
CA ASP A 17 12.49 -3.94 8.22
C ASP A 17 13.98 -3.84 8.59
N SER A 18 14.85 -3.98 7.60
CA SER A 18 16.29 -4.05 7.81
C SER A 18 17.03 -2.90 7.11
N PRO A 19 18.10 -2.37 7.70
CA PRO A 19 18.94 -1.36 7.05
C PRO A 19 19.77 -1.93 5.90
N SER A 20 20.07 -3.23 5.90
CA SER A 20 20.85 -3.90 4.85
C SER A 20 20.59 -5.40 4.80
N ALA A 21 20.98 -6.03 3.68
CA ALA A 21 20.90 -7.49 3.52
C ALA A 21 21.79 -8.24 4.52
N GLU A 22 22.93 -7.68 4.89
CA GLU A 22 23.89 -8.30 5.82
C GLU A 22 23.26 -8.55 7.20
N SER A 23 22.41 -7.61 7.66
CA SER A 23 21.77 -7.67 8.97
C SER A 23 20.63 -8.69 9.05
N VAL A 24 20.17 -9.24 7.92
CA VAL A 24 19.07 -10.21 7.89
C VAL A 24 19.57 -11.60 8.20
N MET A 25 18.91 -12.30 9.13
CA MET A 25 19.21 -13.69 9.45
C MET A 25 18.72 -14.64 8.33
N PRO A 26 19.35 -15.83 8.17
CA PRO A 26 18.85 -16.85 7.23
C PRO A 26 17.40 -17.24 7.53
N ALA A 27 16.64 -17.57 6.48
CA ALA A 27 15.26 -18.01 6.62
C ALA A 27 15.20 -19.41 7.25
N GLU A 28 14.32 -19.58 8.24
CA GLU A 28 14.06 -20.87 8.90
C GLU A 28 12.91 -21.61 8.19
N SER A 29 12.94 -22.94 8.18
CA SER A 29 11.85 -23.74 7.62
C SER A 29 10.55 -23.62 8.47
N GLY A 30 9.40 -23.70 7.82
CA GLY A 30 8.09 -23.66 8.49
C GLY A 30 7.59 -22.27 8.87
N ARG A 31 8.28 -21.19 8.51
CA ARG A 31 7.87 -19.82 8.77
C ARG A 31 7.75 -19.03 7.48
N TYR A 32 6.86 -18.05 7.48
CA TYR A 32 6.75 -17.04 6.41
C TYR A 32 7.56 -15.81 6.79
N TYR A 33 8.18 -15.20 5.79
CA TYR A 33 8.98 -14.00 5.97
C TYR A 33 8.63 -12.99 4.89
N ARG A 34 8.56 -11.72 5.29
CA ARG A 34 8.58 -10.57 4.41
C ARG A 34 9.67 -9.63 4.90
N VAL A 35 10.70 -9.46 4.11
CA VAL A 35 11.85 -8.62 4.43
C VAL A 35 11.85 -7.41 3.53
N GLU A 36 11.95 -6.22 4.11
CA GLU A 36 12.09 -4.97 3.37
C GLU A 36 13.41 -4.29 3.76
N LEU A 37 14.17 -3.87 2.75
CA LEU A 37 15.43 -3.16 2.94
C LEU A 37 15.66 -2.14 1.83
N PRO A 38 16.49 -1.08 2.07
CA PRO A 38 16.85 -0.14 1.03
C PRO A 38 17.38 -0.85 -0.20
N SER A 39 16.96 -0.40 -1.39
CA SER A 39 17.38 -1.05 -2.63
C SER A 39 18.88 -0.86 -2.88
N ALA A 40 19.59 -1.96 -3.12
CA ALA A 40 21.00 -1.97 -3.45
C ALA A 40 21.30 -3.07 -4.51
N PRO A 41 22.35 -2.91 -5.34
CA PRO A 41 22.67 -3.86 -6.42
C PRO A 41 22.86 -5.30 -5.96
N ASP A 42 23.47 -5.49 -4.78
CA ASP A 42 23.87 -6.82 -4.30
C ASP A 42 22.79 -7.51 -3.45
N ASN A 43 21.68 -6.82 -3.14
CA ASN A 43 20.62 -7.36 -2.29
C ASN A 43 20.13 -8.74 -2.73
N CYS A 44 19.87 -8.92 -4.03
CA CYS A 44 19.36 -10.19 -4.54
C CYS A 44 20.32 -11.34 -4.28
N ALA A 45 21.62 -11.14 -4.55
CA ALA A 45 22.64 -12.17 -4.35
C ALA A 45 22.82 -12.51 -2.86
N GLU A 46 22.87 -11.50 -2.00
CA GLU A 46 23.02 -11.70 -0.55
C GLU A 46 21.79 -12.35 0.09
N MET A 47 20.59 -11.91 -0.28
CA MET A 47 19.35 -12.46 0.24
C MET A 47 19.11 -13.90 -0.24
N GLN A 48 19.50 -14.23 -1.48
CA GLN A 48 19.39 -15.59 -2.01
C GLN A 48 20.27 -16.59 -1.22
N LYS A 49 21.49 -16.20 -0.83
CA LYS A 49 22.37 -17.03 0.03
C LYS A 49 21.71 -17.34 1.39
N LYS A 50 20.79 -16.48 1.84
CA LYS A 50 20.07 -16.61 3.12
C LYS A 50 18.70 -17.30 3.00
N GLY A 51 18.35 -17.82 1.82
CA GLY A 51 17.09 -18.52 1.58
C GLY A 51 15.91 -17.62 1.28
N TYR A 52 16.16 -16.42 0.75
CA TYR A 52 15.13 -15.49 0.31
C TYR A 52 15.16 -15.27 -1.19
N ILE A 53 14.01 -14.93 -1.75
CA ILE A 53 13.90 -14.51 -3.14
C ILE A 53 13.28 -13.13 -3.23
N PHE A 54 13.63 -12.39 -4.26
CA PHE A 54 13.06 -11.10 -4.58
C PHE A 54 11.58 -11.24 -4.94
N ALA A 55 10.72 -10.48 -4.26
CA ALA A 55 9.28 -10.46 -4.48
C ALA A 55 8.83 -9.19 -5.19
N ASP A 56 9.31 -8.02 -4.73
CA ASP A 56 8.87 -6.72 -5.25
C ASP A 56 9.93 -5.64 -5.00
N ARG A 57 9.80 -4.52 -5.70
CA ARG A 57 10.43 -3.26 -5.35
C ARG A 57 9.35 -2.23 -5.12
N THR A 58 9.37 -1.60 -3.96
CA THR A 58 8.43 -0.51 -3.63
C THR A 58 9.12 0.85 -3.73
N LEU A 59 8.33 1.87 -4.01
CA LEU A 59 8.75 3.26 -4.05
C LEU A 59 7.96 4.07 -3.03
N GLY A 60 8.63 4.90 -2.27
CA GLY A 60 7.99 5.98 -1.53
C GLY A 60 7.45 7.02 -2.52
N VAL A 61 6.28 7.53 -2.26
CA VAL A 61 5.69 8.62 -3.04
C VAL A 61 5.26 9.75 -2.12
N GLY A 62 5.32 10.98 -2.61
CA GLY A 62 4.89 12.13 -1.83
C GLY A 62 4.41 13.28 -2.69
N ILE A 63 3.27 13.86 -2.31
CA ILE A 63 2.72 15.09 -2.87
C ILE A 63 2.99 16.21 -1.87
N SER A 64 3.75 17.23 -2.27
CA SER A 64 3.94 18.43 -1.44
C SER A 64 2.68 19.28 -1.46
N LEU A 65 2.01 19.39 -0.31
CA LEU A 65 0.75 20.12 -0.19
C LEU A 65 0.94 21.64 -0.22
N LYS A 66 2.17 22.12 0.05
CA LYS A 66 2.55 23.54 -0.02
C LYS A 66 2.88 24.01 -1.45
N ARG A 67 3.35 23.11 -2.32
CA ARG A 67 3.88 23.47 -3.64
C ARG A 67 2.95 23.12 -4.80
N THR A 68 1.90 22.36 -4.54
CA THR A 68 1.00 21.96 -5.62
C THR A 68 0.08 23.11 -6.05
N GLU A 69 0.07 23.40 -7.34
CA GLU A 69 -0.80 24.39 -7.98
C GLU A 69 -2.07 23.78 -8.58
N LEU A 70 -2.23 22.46 -8.49
CA LEU A 70 -3.38 21.76 -9.03
C LEU A 70 -4.66 22.10 -8.24
N ASP A 71 -5.73 22.39 -8.97
CA ASP A 71 -7.07 22.54 -8.41
C ASP A 71 -7.72 21.15 -8.24
N PHE A 72 -7.46 20.54 -7.10
CA PHE A 72 -7.96 19.19 -6.79
C PHE A 72 -9.47 19.11 -6.73
N ARG A 73 -10.19 20.22 -6.44
CA ARG A 73 -11.67 20.24 -6.43
C ARG A 73 -12.24 19.89 -7.78
N LYS A 74 -11.60 20.35 -8.87
CA LYS A 74 -12.03 20.04 -10.25
C LYS A 74 -11.82 18.58 -10.66
N LEU A 75 -11.02 17.83 -9.89
CA LEU A 75 -10.74 16.41 -10.14
C LEU A 75 -11.76 15.48 -9.48
N ILE A 76 -12.55 15.99 -8.53
CA ILE A 76 -13.56 15.21 -7.83
C ILE A 76 -14.84 15.17 -8.66
N ARG A 77 -15.16 14.00 -9.19
CA ARG A 77 -16.34 13.74 -10.03
C ARG A 77 -17.32 12.75 -9.43
N PHE A 78 -16.97 12.16 -8.32
CA PHE A 78 -17.78 11.20 -7.57
C PHE A 78 -18.08 11.78 -6.19
N GLU A 79 -19.16 11.33 -5.60
CA GLU A 79 -19.42 11.56 -4.19
C GLU A 79 -18.34 10.87 -3.35
N ILE A 80 -17.69 11.62 -2.46
CA ILE A 80 -16.73 11.09 -1.50
C ILE A 80 -17.21 11.42 -0.09
N ARG A 81 -17.27 10.44 0.78
CA ARG A 81 -17.66 10.62 2.17
C ARG A 81 -16.88 9.73 3.12
N PRO A 82 -16.77 10.10 4.40
CA PRO A 82 -16.22 9.20 5.41
C PRO A 82 -17.12 7.97 5.58
N GLU A 83 -16.51 6.85 5.97
CA GLU A 83 -17.20 5.58 6.17
C GLU A 83 -16.59 4.81 7.34
N ASP A 84 -17.39 3.93 7.95
CA ASP A 84 -16.89 2.97 8.94
C ASP A 84 -15.89 2.01 8.29
N PRO A 85 -14.65 1.90 8.80
CA PRO A 85 -13.67 0.93 8.30
C PRO A 85 -14.17 -0.52 8.25
N ASN A 86 -15.14 -0.88 9.10
CA ASN A 86 -15.72 -2.22 9.15
C ASN A 86 -16.82 -2.46 8.12
N ASN A 87 -17.14 -1.49 7.26
CA ASN A 87 -18.14 -1.70 6.21
C ASN A 87 -17.71 -2.84 5.27
N GLU A 88 -18.57 -3.84 5.11
CA GLU A 88 -18.29 -5.05 4.33
C GLU A 88 -17.89 -4.77 2.88
N ALA A 89 -18.42 -3.70 2.27
CA ALA A 89 -18.04 -3.30 0.92
C ALA A 89 -16.55 -2.94 0.79
N ILE A 90 -15.92 -2.39 1.85
CA ILE A 90 -14.48 -2.07 1.87
C ILE A 90 -13.68 -3.37 1.77
N LEU A 91 -14.01 -4.36 2.60
CA LEU A 91 -13.35 -5.66 2.59
C LEU A 91 -13.54 -6.38 1.24
N GLU A 92 -14.75 -6.37 0.70
CA GLU A 92 -15.05 -6.96 -0.61
C GLU A 92 -14.20 -6.33 -1.73
N ILE A 93 -14.12 -4.99 -1.76
CA ILE A 93 -13.30 -4.26 -2.74
C ILE A 93 -11.83 -4.60 -2.55
N ALA A 94 -11.33 -4.68 -1.32
CA ALA A 94 -9.95 -5.02 -1.05
C ALA A 94 -9.62 -6.44 -1.54
N LEU A 95 -10.42 -7.44 -1.18
CA LEU A 95 -10.24 -8.84 -1.57
C LEU A 95 -10.32 -9.05 -3.08
N SER A 96 -11.11 -8.26 -3.80
CA SER A 96 -11.19 -8.32 -5.27
C SER A 96 -10.08 -7.54 -5.98
N SER A 97 -9.45 -6.56 -5.31
CA SER A 97 -8.48 -5.64 -5.93
C SER A 97 -7.02 -6.04 -5.70
N PHE A 98 -6.69 -6.67 -4.58
CA PHE A 98 -5.31 -6.90 -4.15
C PHE A 98 -4.74 -8.31 -4.34
N PRO A 99 -5.44 -9.36 -4.81
CA PRO A 99 -4.86 -10.69 -4.92
C PRO A 99 -3.60 -10.76 -5.80
N SER A 100 -3.50 -9.90 -6.79
CA SER A 100 -2.33 -9.79 -7.68
C SER A 100 -1.28 -8.77 -7.21
N ASP A 101 -1.55 -8.01 -6.14
CA ASP A 101 -0.61 -7.02 -5.63
C ASP A 101 0.47 -7.72 -4.79
N ARG A 102 1.71 -7.61 -5.25
CA ARG A 102 2.86 -8.27 -4.63
C ARG A 102 3.14 -7.84 -3.21
N ARG A 103 2.59 -6.71 -2.76
CA ARG A 103 2.71 -6.25 -1.37
C ARG A 103 2.07 -7.24 -0.38
N PHE A 104 1.06 -8.00 -0.83
CA PHE A 104 0.36 -8.99 0.00
C PHE A 104 0.88 -10.42 -0.19
N HIS A 105 1.85 -10.62 -1.07
CA HIS A 105 2.46 -11.92 -1.26
C HIS A 105 3.53 -12.15 -0.18
N VAL A 106 3.42 -13.27 0.51
CA VAL A 106 4.38 -13.73 1.52
C VAL A 106 5.08 -15.01 1.07
N ARG A 107 4.81 -15.44 -0.16
CA ARG A 107 5.41 -16.60 -0.83
C ARG A 107 5.88 -16.24 -2.25
N PRO A 108 6.80 -17.04 -2.82
CA PRO A 108 7.25 -16.88 -4.21
C PRO A 108 6.11 -16.94 -5.23
N LYS A 109 5.20 -17.89 -5.04
CA LYS A 109 3.99 -18.02 -5.85
C LYS A 109 2.81 -17.40 -5.12
N PRO A 110 1.93 -16.69 -5.83
CA PRO A 110 0.69 -16.18 -5.25
C PRO A 110 -0.11 -17.32 -4.63
N ASP A 111 -0.58 -17.09 -3.42
CA ASP A 111 -1.49 -17.98 -2.71
C ASP A 111 -2.66 -17.10 -2.27
N GLU A 112 -3.79 -17.24 -2.97
CA GLU A 112 -4.95 -16.35 -2.78
C GLU A 112 -5.52 -16.46 -1.37
N GLU A 113 -5.43 -17.63 -0.74
CA GLU A 113 -5.95 -17.86 0.59
C GLU A 113 -5.07 -17.14 1.63
N VAL A 114 -3.74 -17.32 1.53
CA VAL A 114 -2.76 -16.66 2.38
C VAL A 114 -2.78 -15.15 2.17
N SER A 115 -2.79 -14.69 0.91
CA SER A 115 -2.90 -13.26 0.59
C SER A 115 -4.21 -12.66 1.11
N GLY A 116 -5.31 -13.42 1.02
CA GLY A 116 -6.61 -13.03 1.55
C GLY A 116 -6.60 -12.81 3.06
N GLU A 117 -5.90 -13.65 3.83
CA GLU A 117 -5.74 -13.45 5.29
C GLU A 117 -4.93 -12.18 5.59
N VAL A 118 -3.86 -11.92 4.84
CA VAL A 118 -3.06 -10.68 4.98
C VAL A 118 -3.91 -9.46 4.66
N ILE A 119 -4.66 -9.47 3.56
CA ILE A 119 -5.56 -8.36 3.16
C ILE A 119 -6.63 -8.10 4.24
N ARG A 120 -7.28 -9.15 4.78
CA ARG A 120 -8.28 -9.00 5.85
C ARG A 120 -7.70 -8.32 7.08
N ARG A 121 -6.47 -8.66 7.45
CA ARG A 121 -5.79 -8.00 8.56
C ARG A 121 -5.57 -6.53 8.27
N TRP A 122 -5.02 -6.18 7.12
CA TRP A 122 -4.75 -4.80 6.75
C TRP A 122 -6.03 -3.95 6.72
N VAL A 123 -7.14 -4.51 6.24
CA VAL A 123 -8.43 -3.82 6.26
C VAL A 123 -8.91 -3.56 7.70
N LYS A 124 -8.67 -4.49 8.63
CA LYS A 124 -9.02 -4.29 10.05
C LYS A 124 -8.19 -3.22 10.76
N GLU A 125 -7.03 -2.87 10.22
CA GLU A 125 -6.11 -1.86 10.77
C GLU A 125 -6.40 -0.45 10.22
N LEU A 126 -7.34 -0.30 9.27
CA LEU A 126 -7.75 1.00 8.73
C LEU A 126 -8.41 1.84 9.81
N THR A 127 -8.11 3.14 9.81
CA THR A 127 -8.55 4.05 10.87
C THR A 127 -9.46 5.17 10.35
N GLU A 128 -9.12 5.80 9.26
CA GLU A 128 -9.86 6.92 8.69
C GLU A 128 -10.13 6.67 7.21
N VAL A 129 -11.29 6.11 6.91
CA VAL A 129 -11.64 5.66 5.57
C VAL A 129 -12.60 6.64 4.90
N TYR A 130 -12.28 6.96 3.66
CA TYR A 130 -13.16 7.67 2.73
C TYR A 130 -13.58 6.73 1.61
N VAL A 131 -14.86 6.74 1.28
CA VAL A 131 -15.41 5.92 0.19
C VAL A 131 -15.85 6.78 -0.98
N CYS A 132 -15.67 6.23 -2.17
CA CYS A 132 -16.20 6.75 -3.41
C CYS A 132 -17.55 6.09 -3.68
N VAL A 133 -18.60 6.90 -3.88
CA VAL A 133 -19.96 6.42 -4.08
C VAL A 133 -20.45 6.76 -5.49
N HIS A 134 -21.08 5.81 -6.16
CA HIS A 134 -21.76 5.99 -7.42
C HIS A 134 -23.14 5.35 -7.40
N LYS A 135 -24.20 6.15 -7.61
CA LYS A 135 -25.60 5.69 -7.56
C LYS A 135 -25.96 4.92 -6.28
N GLY A 136 -25.44 5.37 -5.14
CA GLY A 136 -25.66 4.73 -3.83
C GLY A 136 -24.78 3.51 -3.53
N GLU A 137 -23.96 3.04 -4.47
CA GLU A 137 -23.04 1.93 -4.28
C GLU A 137 -21.63 2.44 -3.93
N ILE A 138 -20.97 1.84 -2.94
CA ILE A 138 -19.54 2.06 -2.66
C ILE A 138 -18.73 1.36 -3.75
N VAL A 139 -17.98 2.17 -4.52
CA VAL A 139 -17.21 1.69 -5.69
C VAL A 139 -15.70 1.77 -5.48
N GLY A 140 -15.26 2.35 -4.39
CA GLY A 140 -13.85 2.44 -4.00
C GLY A 140 -13.68 3.00 -2.61
N PHE A 141 -12.49 2.84 -2.06
CA PHE A 141 -12.11 3.39 -0.76
C PHE A 141 -10.65 3.85 -0.73
N LEU A 142 -10.34 4.67 0.24
CA LEU A 142 -8.99 5.12 0.57
C LEU A 142 -8.91 5.34 2.06
N ASP A 143 -7.86 4.84 2.70
CA ASP A 143 -7.52 5.12 4.10
C ASP A 143 -6.47 6.23 4.16
N LEU A 144 -6.69 7.21 5.06
CA LEU A 144 -5.82 8.35 5.25
C LEU A 144 -5.45 8.47 6.73
N GLU A 145 -4.21 8.18 7.06
CA GLU A 145 -3.73 8.19 8.43
C GLU A 145 -2.68 9.29 8.69
N PRO A 146 -2.54 9.78 9.93
CA PRO A 146 -1.43 10.63 10.30
C PRO A 146 -0.08 9.91 10.10
N TYR A 147 0.92 10.65 9.64
CA TYR A 147 2.27 10.12 9.41
C TYR A 147 3.33 11.10 9.93
N GLY A 148 4.03 10.70 10.98
CA GLY A 148 4.92 11.61 11.69
C GLY A 148 4.16 12.80 12.32
N GLU A 149 4.79 13.97 12.39
CA GLU A 149 4.20 15.14 13.06
C GLU A 149 3.34 16.00 12.12
N LYS A 150 3.64 16.00 10.82
CA LYS A 150 3.07 16.97 9.86
C LYS A 150 2.63 16.38 8.53
N ASP A 151 2.70 15.08 8.38
CA ASP A 151 2.35 14.42 7.12
C ASP A 151 1.13 13.53 7.29
N CYS A 152 0.51 13.17 6.17
CA CYS A 152 -0.52 12.16 6.09
C CYS A 152 -0.05 11.03 5.16
N PHE A 153 -0.53 9.81 5.39
CA PHE A 153 -0.17 8.63 4.62
C PHE A 153 -1.40 7.93 4.08
N ILE A 154 -1.35 7.53 2.82
CA ILE A 154 -2.35 6.63 2.22
C ILE A 154 -1.85 5.20 2.43
N HIS A 155 -2.51 4.49 3.34
CA HIS A 155 -2.17 3.12 3.68
C HIS A 155 -2.71 2.14 2.64
N LEU A 156 -4.04 2.16 2.41
CA LEU A 156 -4.71 1.38 1.39
C LEU A 156 -5.64 2.25 0.55
N ALA A 157 -5.72 1.95 -0.74
CA ALA A 157 -6.73 2.50 -1.63
C ALA A 157 -7.05 1.49 -2.72
N ALA A 158 -8.33 1.28 -2.98
CA ALA A 158 -8.79 0.42 -4.05
C ALA A 158 -10.08 0.92 -4.68
N VAL A 159 -10.27 0.56 -5.95
CA VAL A 159 -11.48 0.89 -6.73
C VAL A 159 -11.92 -0.37 -7.49
N ARG A 160 -13.21 -0.67 -7.47
CA ARG A 160 -13.81 -1.74 -8.28
C ARG A 160 -13.39 -1.58 -9.74
N GLU A 161 -13.01 -2.68 -10.38
CA GLU A 161 -12.39 -2.68 -11.71
C GLU A 161 -13.17 -1.84 -12.73
N ARG A 162 -14.49 -2.00 -12.80
CA ARG A 162 -15.38 -1.30 -13.74
C ARG A 162 -15.35 0.24 -13.59
N TYR A 163 -14.88 0.77 -12.46
CA TYR A 163 -14.82 2.21 -12.18
C TYR A 163 -13.40 2.81 -12.25
N ARG A 164 -12.38 1.98 -12.47
CA ARG A 164 -10.97 2.46 -12.53
C ARG A 164 -10.78 3.45 -13.69
N ALA A 165 -11.31 3.15 -14.87
CA ALA A 165 -11.23 4.05 -16.03
C ALA A 165 -12.16 5.27 -15.91
N ALA A 166 -13.18 5.25 -15.06
CA ALA A 166 -14.13 6.33 -14.88
C ALA A 166 -13.63 7.50 -14.03
N GLY A 167 -12.45 7.40 -13.44
CA GLY A 167 -11.83 8.45 -12.62
C GLY A 167 -12.17 8.39 -11.13
N ALA A 168 -12.74 7.28 -10.64
CA ALA A 168 -13.05 7.12 -9.23
C ALA A 168 -11.79 7.20 -8.34
N ALA A 169 -10.67 6.57 -8.76
CA ALA A 169 -9.40 6.70 -8.08
C ALA A 169 -8.90 8.15 -8.03
N VAL A 170 -8.99 8.87 -9.15
CA VAL A 170 -8.59 10.29 -9.21
C VAL A 170 -9.38 11.11 -8.19
N SER A 171 -10.70 10.87 -8.08
CA SER A 171 -11.57 11.57 -7.13
C SER A 171 -11.19 11.27 -5.68
N LEU A 172 -10.92 10.01 -5.33
CA LEU A 172 -10.47 9.60 -3.98
C LEU A 172 -9.16 10.28 -3.60
N TYR A 173 -8.15 10.21 -4.47
CA TYR A 173 -6.84 10.80 -4.20
C TYR A 173 -6.89 12.34 -4.16
N ALA A 174 -7.68 12.97 -5.02
CA ALA A 174 -7.90 14.42 -4.98
C ALA A 174 -8.57 14.84 -3.66
N HIS A 175 -9.56 14.08 -3.19
CA HIS A 175 -10.17 14.30 -1.88
C HIS A 175 -9.16 14.14 -0.75
N ALA A 176 -8.33 13.08 -0.76
CA ALA A 176 -7.30 12.86 0.23
C ALA A 176 -6.29 14.03 0.32
N VAL A 177 -5.92 14.62 -0.83
CA VAL A 177 -5.08 15.83 -0.86
C VAL A 177 -5.77 17.01 -0.19
N LEU A 178 -7.05 17.25 -0.46
CA LEU A 178 -7.80 18.35 0.15
C LEU A 178 -7.95 18.14 1.66
N THR A 179 -8.32 16.94 2.08
CA THR A 179 -8.46 16.57 3.50
C THR A 179 -7.12 16.72 4.24
N ALA A 180 -6.01 16.24 3.65
CA ALA A 180 -4.69 16.41 4.24
C ALA A 180 -4.30 17.89 4.38
N LYS A 181 -4.65 18.75 3.41
CA LYS A 181 -4.47 20.20 3.51
C LYS A 181 -5.31 20.81 4.64
N GLU A 182 -6.57 20.43 4.76
CA GLU A 182 -7.48 20.90 5.82
C GLU A 182 -6.99 20.49 7.22
N LYS A 183 -6.35 19.32 7.33
CA LYS A 183 -5.67 18.86 8.56
C LYS A 183 -4.35 19.57 8.84
N GLY A 184 -3.89 20.44 7.96
CA GLY A 184 -2.62 21.16 8.11
C GLY A 184 -1.38 20.33 7.81
N CYS A 185 -1.53 19.17 7.12
CA CYS A 185 -0.38 18.37 6.70
C CYS A 185 0.47 19.12 5.68
N GLU A 186 1.77 18.87 5.69
CA GLU A 186 2.73 19.45 4.73
C GLU A 186 2.90 18.56 3.49
N LYS A 187 2.71 17.25 3.66
CA LYS A 187 2.91 16.25 2.61
C LYS A 187 1.88 15.13 2.71
N LEU A 188 1.41 14.65 1.57
CA LEU A 188 0.65 13.41 1.46
C LEU A 188 1.58 12.33 0.92
N CYS A 189 1.81 11.31 1.73
CA CYS A 189 2.75 10.22 1.48
C CYS A 189 2.03 8.93 1.11
N GLY A 190 2.77 7.98 0.56
CA GLY A 190 2.33 6.61 0.30
C GLY A 190 3.50 5.72 -0.08
N ARG A 191 3.25 4.43 -0.20
CA ARG A 191 4.21 3.46 -0.73
C ARG A 191 3.53 2.53 -1.71
N ILE A 192 4.12 2.38 -2.89
CA ILE A 192 3.53 1.64 -4.01
C ILE A 192 4.52 0.62 -4.57
N SER A 193 4.01 -0.46 -5.14
CA SER A 193 4.80 -1.38 -5.94
C SER A 193 5.31 -0.70 -7.21
N SER A 194 6.57 -0.90 -7.55
CA SER A 194 7.15 -0.40 -8.81
C SER A 194 6.52 -1.04 -10.06
N THR A 195 5.79 -2.13 -9.89
CA THR A 195 5.05 -2.78 -10.98
C THR A 195 3.62 -2.23 -11.16
N ASN A 196 3.12 -1.42 -10.20
CA ASN A 196 1.79 -0.81 -10.29
C ASN A 196 1.84 0.49 -11.10
N THR A 197 2.01 0.38 -12.41
CA THR A 197 2.14 1.53 -13.32
C THR A 197 0.89 2.41 -13.34
N ALA A 198 -0.29 1.85 -13.12
CA ALA A 198 -1.55 2.61 -13.08
C ALA A 198 -1.55 3.61 -11.91
N VAL A 199 -1.17 3.17 -10.72
CA VAL A 199 -1.08 4.02 -9.53
C VAL A 199 0.11 4.98 -9.63
N MET A 200 1.24 4.55 -10.20
CA MET A 200 2.38 5.46 -10.48
C MET A 200 1.95 6.63 -11.38
N ASN A 201 1.26 6.34 -12.48
CA ASN A 201 0.76 7.37 -13.39
C ASN A 201 -0.28 8.29 -12.72
N LEU A 202 -1.13 7.74 -11.83
CA LEU A 202 -2.06 8.54 -11.03
C LEU A 202 -1.30 9.54 -10.15
N TYR A 203 -0.35 9.07 -9.35
CA TYR A 203 0.47 9.93 -8.48
C TYR A 203 1.25 10.97 -9.29
N ALA A 204 1.86 10.59 -10.42
CA ALA A 204 2.58 11.52 -11.28
C ALA A 204 1.68 12.66 -11.78
N ARG A 205 0.44 12.36 -12.21
CA ARG A 205 -0.55 13.36 -12.61
C ARG A 205 -0.98 14.29 -11.48
N LEU A 206 -0.91 13.83 -10.24
CA LEU A 206 -1.20 14.63 -9.05
C LEU A 206 0.03 15.42 -8.55
N GLY A 207 1.13 15.40 -9.29
CA GLY A 207 2.35 16.15 -8.97
C GLY A 207 3.22 15.51 -7.88
N ALA A 208 3.10 14.18 -7.69
CA ALA A 208 3.93 13.47 -6.74
C ALA A 208 5.38 13.33 -7.21
N THR A 209 6.29 13.26 -6.24
CA THR A 209 7.67 12.81 -6.40
C THR A 209 7.80 11.36 -5.92
N PHE A 210 8.73 10.63 -6.52
CA PHE A 210 9.04 9.25 -6.21
C PHE A 210 10.45 9.12 -5.65
N GLY A 211 10.65 8.25 -4.70
CA GLY A 211 11.95 8.05 -4.08
C GLY A 211 11.96 6.83 -3.17
N GLU A 212 13.03 6.73 -2.40
CA GLU A 212 13.20 5.70 -1.37
C GLU A 212 12.84 4.28 -1.85
N PRO A 213 13.50 3.77 -2.92
CA PRO A 213 13.25 2.42 -3.38
C PRO A 213 13.64 1.42 -2.31
N ARG A 214 12.76 0.46 -2.06
CA ARG A 214 13.00 -0.65 -1.14
C ARG A 214 12.76 -1.97 -1.84
N ASP A 215 13.67 -2.89 -1.65
CA ASP A 215 13.55 -4.25 -2.12
C ASP A 215 12.79 -5.09 -1.09
N VAL A 216 11.85 -5.87 -1.58
CA VAL A 216 11.03 -6.78 -0.79
C VAL A 216 11.42 -8.21 -1.14
N PHE A 217 11.68 -8.99 -0.11
CA PHE A 217 12.03 -10.41 -0.24
C PHE A 217 11.07 -11.26 0.57
N VAL A 218 10.83 -12.47 0.08
CA VAL A 218 10.08 -13.50 0.78
C VAL A 218 10.92 -14.78 0.84
N ARG A 219 10.58 -15.70 1.74
CA ARG A 219 11.30 -16.97 1.83
C ARG A 219 11.12 -17.77 0.55
N SER A 220 12.19 -18.48 0.13
CA SER A 220 12.23 -19.36 -1.06
C SER A 220 11.68 -20.75 -0.81
N GLU A 221 10.78 -21.06 0.02
CA GLU A 221 10.23 -22.39 0.38
C GLU A 221 11.14 -23.29 1.21
#